data_b2309a8e94e513a3d7d92af9dce0aa7f
#
_entry.id   b2309a8e94e513a3d7d92af9dce0aa7f
#
_cell.length_a   1.000
_cell.length_b   1.000
_cell.length_c   1.000
_cell.angle_alpha   90.00
_cell.angle_beta   90.00
_cell.angle_gamma   90.00
#
_symmetry.space_group_name_H-M   'P 1'
#
loop_
_entity.id
_entity.type
_entity.pdbx_description
1 polymer ?
#
loop_
_entity_poly.entity_id
_entity_poly.type
_entity_poly.pdbx_seq_one_letter_code
_entity_poly.pdbx_strand_id
1 'polypeptide(L)'
;MPTLEFKYKNNRAVSNTATLLAVLGNLPKYFGYIRQLDAVVRETQPDIILNFFEPITAFYTLTRWKRPPVVAIGHQFMFQHPNYVHTPQLWKQLFSMRLYTWLLGARATKLALSLYEAPDLPGKRIIVGPPILRKQLFSLTANPNGDFTLVYLLNHGYAEQIIAWSAKNPQTKLHCFYDKPGAPAEFQHSPSLTFHKLDGEKFLKMMAACRHVVCTAGFESVSEAAWLGKPLFLVPVENHVEQQVNAIDAQQFGIGIAEKSFNLDRLAELPDRLPTEKFRAWLDRAPEKLFQAIEQAVKNKAS
;
A
#
# COMPACT_ATOMS: atom_id res chain seq x y z
N MET A 1 -1.93 6.17 -18.38
CA MET A 1 -1.07 7.35 -18.15
C MET A 1 0.13 6.89 -17.33
N PRO A 2 1.38 7.35 -17.59
CA PRO A 2 2.51 6.97 -16.75
C PRO A 2 2.35 7.61 -15.38
N THR A 3 2.41 6.78 -14.36
CA THR A 3 2.44 7.19 -12.96
C THR A 3 3.83 7.73 -12.57
N LEU A 4 3.91 8.42 -11.43
CA LEU A 4 5.21 8.79 -10.85
C LEU A 4 5.91 7.51 -10.40
N GLU A 5 6.95 7.10 -11.13
CA GLU A 5 7.74 5.92 -10.81
C GLU A 5 8.89 6.28 -9.87
N PHE A 6 9.01 5.55 -8.77
CA PHE A 6 10.20 5.60 -7.95
C PHE A 6 11.41 5.03 -8.70
N LYS A 7 12.54 5.72 -8.60
CA LYS A 7 13.82 5.20 -9.13
C LYS A 7 14.57 4.51 -7.99
N TYR A 8 15.04 3.29 -8.25
CA TYR A 8 15.75 2.49 -7.27
C TYR A 8 17.25 2.47 -7.54
N LYS A 9 18.04 2.49 -6.47
CA LYS A 9 19.50 2.25 -6.51
C LYS A 9 19.75 0.79 -6.16
N ASN A 10 20.49 0.07 -7.02
CA ASN A 10 20.85 -1.35 -6.87
C ASN A 10 19.62 -2.26 -6.65
N ASN A 11 18.46 -1.92 -7.20
CA ASN A 11 17.20 -2.65 -6.99
C ASN A 11 16.83 -2.92 -5.50
N ARG A 12 17.25 -2.02 -4.60
CA ARG A 12 16.97 -2.12 -3.15
C ARG A 12 16.40 -0.83 -2.58
N ALA A 13 17.16 0.26 -2.63
CA ALA A 13 16.79 1.52 -2.00
C ALA A 13 16.13 2.51 -2.97
N VAL A 14 15.14 3.27 -2.49
CA VAL A 14 14.58 4.40 -3.26
C VAL A 14 15.61 5.52 -3.38
N SER A 15 15.83 6.01 -4.60
CA SER A 15 16.68 7.17 -4.88
C SER A 15 15.82 8.44 -5.00
N ASN A 16 15.74 9.22 -3.94
CA ASN A 16 14.95 10.46 -3.92
C ASN A 16 15.42 11.48 -4.97
N THR A 17 16.72 11.62 -5.16
CA THR A 17 17.30 12.56 -6.14
C THR A 17 17.01 12.14 -7.58
N ALA A 18 17.18 10.86 -7.92
CA ALA A 18 16.87 10.35 -9.25
C ALA A 18 15.36 10.42 -9.54
N THR A 19 14.52 10.16 -8.54
CA THR A 19 13.06 10.31 -8.65
C THR A 19 12.67 11.77 -8.90
N LEU A 20 13.23 12.71 -8.14
CA LEU A 20 12.97 14.16 -8.32
C LEU A 20 13.38 14.65 -9.72
N LEU A 21 14.58 14.27 -10.19
CA LEU A 21 15.06 14.63 -11.52
C LEU A 21 14.18 14.06 -12.63
N ALA A 22 13.70 12.81 -12.47
CA ALA A 22 12.77 12.20 -13.41
C ALA A 22 11.41 12.93 -13.45
N VAL A 23 10.90 13.38 -12.31
CA VAL A 23 9.67 14.19 -12.23
C VAL A 23 9.86 15.53 -12.93
N LEU A 24 10.95 16.26 -12.64
CA LEU A 24 11.23 17.55 -13.25
C LEU A 24 11.42 17.45 -14.78
N GLY A 25 12.12 16.41 -15.26
CA GLY A 25 12.32 16.18 -16.68
C GLY A 25 11.04 15.83 -17.45
N ASN A 26 9.99 15.35 -16.75
CA ASN A 26 8.72 14.99 -17.36
C ASN A 26 7.61 16.05 -17.18
N LEU A 27 7.90 17.20 -16.57
CA LEU A 27 6.90 18.27 -16.37
C LEU A 27 6.10 18.66 -17.64
N PRO A 28 6.72 18.83 -18.84
CA PRO A 28 5.96 19.14 -20.05
C PRO A 28 4.93 18.05 -20.43
N LYS A 29 5.28 16.78 -20.20
CA LYS A 29 4.36 15.66 -20.44
C LYS A 29 3.18 15.68 -19.48
N TYR A 30 3.41 16.05 -18.23
CA TYR A 30 2.33 16.14 -17.22
C TYR A 30 1.32 17.22 -17.58
N PHE A 31 1.75 18.35 -18.12
CA PHE A 31 0.82 19.36 -18.66
C PHE A 31 -0.02 18.81 -19.82
N GLY A 32 0.58 18.00 -20.70
CA GLY A 32 -0.14 17.29 -21.75
C GLY A 32 -1.24 16.36 -21.20
N TYR A 33 -0.91 15.57 -20.17
CA TYR A 33 -1.89 14.66 -19.54
C TYR A 33 -3.02 15.41 -18.81
N ILE A 34 -2.71 16.54 -18.15
CA ILE A 34 -3.74 17.38 -17.54
C ILE A 34 -4.72 17.93 -18.62
N ARG A 35 -4.21 18.31 -19.80
CA ARG A 35 -5.07 18.74 -20.92
C ARG A 35 -5.94 17.60 -21.46
N GLN A 36 -5.37 16.40 -21.59
CA GLN A 36 -6.12 15.20 -22.00
C GLN A 36 -7.23 14.88 -20.99
N LEU A 37 -6.92 14.91 -19.69
CA LEU A 37 -7.92 14.69 -18.64
C LEU A 37 -9.01 15.76 -18.69
N ASP A 38 -8.66 17.02 -18.91
CA ASP A 38 -9.62 18.13 -19.06
C ASP A 38 -10.56 17.90 -20.26
N ALA A 39 -10.04 17.40 -21.38
CA ALA A 39 -10.85 17.04 -22.56
C ALA A 39 -11.82 15.89 -22.24
N VAL A 40 -11.34 14.81 -21.60
CA VAL A 40 -12.18 13.68 -21.17
C VAL A 40 -13.29 14.14 -20.21
N VAL A 41 -12.96 14.97 -19.21
CA VAL A 41 -13.96 15.48 -18.26
C VAL A 41 -15.01 16.35 -18.95
N ARG A 42 -14.62 17.17 -19.94
CA ARG A 42 -15.58 17.97 -20.73
C ARG A 42 -16.47 17.13 -21.63
N GLU A 43 -15.93 16.06 -22.20
CA GLU A 43 -16.68 15.15 -23.07
C GLU A 43 -17.67 14.30 -22.26
N THR A 44 -17.20 13.69 -21.17
CA THR A 44 -18.00 12.74 -20.37
C THR A 44 -18.91 13.43 -19.35
N GLN A 45 -18.63 14.68 -18.97
CA GLN A 45 -19.35 15.47 -17.95
C GLN A 45 -19.68 14.66 -16.69
N PRO A 46 -18.70 14.01 -16.03
CA PRO A 46 -18.98 13.15 -14.89
C PRO A 46 -19.49 13.97 -13.69
N ASP A 47 -20.41 13.40 -12.92
CA ASP A 47 -20.93 14.01 -11.69
C ASP A 47 -19.87 14.10 -10.59
N ILE A 48 -18.92 13.16 -10.57
CA ILE A 48 -17.84 13.07 -9.59
C ILE A 48 -16.59 12.42 -10.18
N ILE A 49 -15.42 12.79 -9.65
CA ILE A 49 -14.15 12.14 -9.96
C ILE A 49 -13.65 11.39 -8.73
N LEU A 50 -13.39 10.08 -8.87
CA LEU A 50 -12.71 9.29 -7.87
C LEU A 50 -11.23 9.18 -8.23
N ASN A 51 -10.35 9.71 -7.39
CA ASN A 51 -8.90 9.72 -7.59
C ASN A 51 -8.22 8.78 -6.60
N PHE A 52 -7.73 7.65 -7.06
CA PHE A 52 -6.97 6.69 -6.26
C PHE A 52 -5.49 7.11 -6.14
N PHE A 53 -5.27 8.22 -5.44
CA PHE A 53 -3.97 8.82 -5.15
C PHE A 53 -3.09 9.07 -6.39
N GLU A 54 -3.72 9.38 -7.52
CA GLU A 54 -3.05 9.61 -8.80
C GLU A 54 -2.68 11.10 -8.94
N PRO A 55 -1.37 11.45 -9.09
CA PRO A 55 -0.90 12.84 -9.05
C PRO A 55 -1.44 13.73 -10.16
N ILE A 56 -1.60 13.22 -11.39
CA ILE A 56 -2.08 14.06 -12.52
C ILE A 56 -3.50 14.56 -12.26
N THR A 57 -4.37 13.67 -11.74
CA THR A 57 -5.73 14.04 -11.33
C THR A 57 -5.71 15.03 -10.16
N ALA A 58 -4.76 14.91 -9.23
CA ALA A 58 -4.58 15.88 -8.16
C ALA A 58 -4.17 17.26 -8.70
N PHE A 59 -3.21 17.31 -9.62
CA PHE A 59 -2.80 18.57 -10.28
C PHE A 59 -3.92 19.17 -11.16
N TYR A 60 -4.68 18.34 -11.85
CA TYR A 60 -5.90 18.76 -12.54
C TYR A 60 -6.85 19.43 -11.55
N THR A 61 -7.09 18.82 -10.41
CA THR A 61 -7.96 19.34 -9.34
C THR A 61 -7.50 20.70 -8.81
N LEU A 62 -6.19 20.91 -8.70
CA LEU A 62 -5.59 22.18 -8.26
C LEU A 62 -5.73 23.29 -9.33
N THR A 63 -5.58 22.94 -10.61
CA THR A 63 -5.47 23.90 -11.70
C THR A 63 -6.83 24.25 -12.35
N ARG A 64 -7.87 23.45 -12.16
CA ARG A 64 -9.20 23.65 -12.74
C ARG A 64 -10.23 24.04 -11.67
N TRP A 65 -10.75 25.26 -11.76
CA TRP A 65 -11.79 25.77 -10.84
C TRP A 65 -13.18 25.22 -11.19
N LYS A 66 -13.53 25.20 -12.48
CA LYS A 66 -14.79 24.62 -13.00
C LYS A 66 -14.56 23.14 -13.31
N ARG A 67 -14.81 22.27 -12.35
CA ARG A 67 -14.63 20.82 -12.45
C ARG A 67 -15.66 20.08 -11.59
N PRO A 68 -15.94 18.80 -11.82
CA PRO A 68 -16.72 17.98 -10.91
C PRO A 68 -16.12 17.93 -9.49
N PRO A 69 -16.92 17.61 -8.45
CA PRO A 69 -16.38 17.29 -7.12
C PRO A 69 -15.39 16.12 -7.23
N VAL A 70 -14.41 16.10 -6.33
CA VAL A 70 -13.36 15.06 -6.32
C VAL A 70 -13.28 14.41 -4.96
N VAL A 71 -13.29 13.09 -4.93
CA VAL A 71 -12.87 12.28 -3.79
C VAL A 71 -11.50 11.71 -4.07
N ALA A 72 -10.52 12.09 -3.26
CA ALA A 72 -9.17 11.52 -3.30
C ALA A 72 -9.07 10.38 -2.28
N ILE A 73 -8.79 9.17 -2.77
CA ILE A 73 -8.79 7.94 -2.00
C ILE A 73 -7.35 7.44 -1.87
N GLY A 74 -6.91 7.14 -0.65
CA GLY A 74 -5.59 6.56 -0.44
C GLY A 74 -5.21 6.49 1.04
N HIS A 75 -4.44 5.47 1.39
CA HIS A 75 -3.87 5.30 2.72
C HIS A 75 -2.94 6.46 3.09
N GLN A 76 -2.24 7.02 2.12
CA GLN A 76 -1.29 8.11 2.30
C GLN A 76 -1.93 9.36 2.95
N PHE A 77 -3.25 9.54 2.86
CA PHE A 77 -3.93 10.65 3.54
C PHE A 77 -3.93 10.50 5.06
N MET A 78 -3.66 9.30 5.61
CA MET A 78 -3.43 9.09 7.04
C MET A 78 -2.22 9.86 7.57
N PHE A 79 -1.22 10.20 6.74
CA PHE A 79 -0.11 11.08 7.16
C PHE A 79 -0.57 12.45 7.66
N GLN A 80 -1.77 12.91 7.29
CA GLN A 80 -2.37 14.16 7.79
C GLN A 80 -3.15 13.98 9.10
N HIS A 81 -3.39 12.73 9.51
CA HIS A 81 -4.15 12.42 10.72
C HIS A 81 -3.28 12.56 11.99
N PRO A 82 -3.74 13.25 13.06
CA PRO A 82 -2.94 13.48 14.25
C PRO A 82 -2.64 12.19 15.03
N ASN A 83 -3.52 11.19 14.95
CA ASN A 83 -3.37 9.90 15.65
C ASN A 83 -2.58 8.87 14.85
N TYR A 84 -2.11 9.23 13.63
CA TYR A 84 -1.28 8.34 12.84
C TYR A 84 0.16 8.31 13.37
N VAL A 85 0.90 7.28 13.05
CA VAL A 85 2.25 7.00 13.55
C VAL A 85 3.12 8.25 13.80
N HIS A 86 3.56 8.42 15.04
CA HIS A 86 4.51 9.45 15.44
C HIS A 86 5.85 8.79 15.79
N THR A 87 6.82 8.93 14.88
CA THR A 87 8.17 8.38 15.05
C THR A 87 9.16 9.54 14.96
N PRO A 88 9.79 9.96 16.08
CA PRO A 88 10.73 11.08 16.09
C PRO A 88 11.89 10.90 15.11
N GLN A 89 12.33 9.65 14.88
CA GLN A 89 13.42 9.33 13.96
C GLN A 89 13.11 9.66 12.49
N LEU A 90 11.82 9.69 12.12
CA LEU A 90 11.35 9.96 10.75
C LEU A 90 10.69 11.33 10.59
N TRP A 91 10.89 12.28 11.51
CA TRP A 91 10.15 13.54 11.53
C TRP A 91 10.27 14.35 10.22
N LYS A 92 11.48 14.42 9.62
CA LYS A 92 11.70 15.12 8.34
C LYS A 92 10.94 14.47 7.20
N GLN A 93 11.00 13.15 7.12
CA GLN A 93 10.31 12.35 6.12
C GLN A 93 8.79 12.43 6.32
N LEU A 94 8.30 12.35 7.55
CA LEU A 94 6.89 12.52 7.87
C LEU A 94 6.40 13.92 7.51
N PHE A 95 7.20 14.96 7.76
CA PHE A 95 6.85 16.32 7.34
C PHE A 95 6.73 16.42 5.81
N SER A 96 7.69 15.88 5.07
CA SER A 96 7.63 15.89 3.59
C SER A 96 6.43 15.10 3.06
N MET A 97 6.10 13.95 3.65
CA MET A 97 4.91 13.17 3.28
C MET A 97 3.60 13.91 3.61
N ARG A 98 3.53 14.60 4.74
CA ARG A 98 2.37 15.44 5.09
C ARG A 98 2.17 16.57 4.08
N LEU A 99 3.25 17.25 3.69
CA LEU A 99 3.19 18.31 2.66
C LEU A 99 2.76 17.74 1.30
N TYR A 100 3.34 16.61 0.90
CA TYR A 100 3.02 15.93 -0.35
C TYR A 100 1.55 15.49 -0.40
N THR A 101 1.08 14.80 0.63
CA THR A 101 -0.32 14.35 0.71
C THR A 101 -1.31 15.52 0.86
N TRP A 102 -0.90 16.61 1.52
CA TRP A 102 -1.69 17.84 1.56
C TRP A 102 -1.85 18.42 0.15
N LEU A 103 -0.77 18.50 -0.61
CA LEU A 103 -0.81 19.02 -2.00
C LEU A 103 -1.69 18.12 -2.88
N LEU A 104 -1.51 16.81 -2.86
CA LEU A 104 -2.27 15.88 -3.68
C LEU A 104 -3.76 15.81 -3.28
N GLY A 105 -4.09 16.04 -2.02
CA GLY A 105 -5.46 16.09 -1.52
C GLY A 105 -6.07 17.48 -1.48
N ALA A 106 -5.35 18.51 -1.94
CA ALA A 106 -5.85 19.88 -1.90
C ALA A 106 -7.10 20.02 -2.78
N ARG A 107 -8.11 20.72 -2.25
CA ARG A 107 -9.40 20.98 -2.92
C ARG A 107 -10.23 19.70 -3.24
N ALA A 108 -9.87 18.55 -2.67
CA ALA A 108 -10.64 17.32 -2.72
C ALA A 108 -11.16 16.95 -1.32
N THR A 109 -12.25 16.18 -1.26
CA THR A 109 -12.58 15.40 -0.08
C THR A 109 -11.69 14.18 -0.07
N LYS A 110 -11.06 13.86 1.06
CA LYS A 110 -10.10 12.76 1.18
C LYS A 110 -10.75 11.60 1.91
N LEU A 111 -10.73 10.42 1.30
CA LEU A 111 -11.01 9.15 1.96
C LEU A 111 -9.66 8.52 2.33
N ALA A 112 -9.27 8.68 3.60
CA ALA A 112 -8.03 8.16 4.15
C ALA A 112 -8.23 6.70 4.57
N LEU A 113 -7.61 5.77 3.86
CA LEU A 113 -7.74 4.35 4.16
C LEU A 113 -6.88 3.97 5.37
N SER A 114 -7.45 3.23 6.31
CA SER A 114 -6.81 2.84 7.57
C SER A 114 -7.10 1.38 7.94
N LEU A 115 -6.14 0.72 8.61
CA LEU A 115 -6.31 -0.63 9.16
C LEU A 115 -7.31 -0.66 10.33
N TYR A 116 -7.58 0.49 10.93
CA TYR A 116 -8.45 0.64 12.11
C TYR A 116 -9.31 1.89 12.01
N GLU A 117 -10.38 1.92 12.78
CA GLU A 117 -11.26 3.07 12.87
C GLU A 117 -10.56 4.23 13.59
N ALA A 118 -10.62 5.41 13.01
CA ALA A 118 -10.13 6.65 13.58
C ALA A 118 -11.12 7.79 13.30
N PRO A 119 -11.12 8.88 14.10
CA PRO A 119 -12.02 10.00 13.90
C PRO A 119 -11.87 10.68 12.54
N ASP A 120 -12.98 11.06 11.92
CA ASP A 120 -12.96 11.92 10.74
C ASP A 120 -12.42 13.32 11.12
N LEU A 121 -11.82 14.02 10.16
CA LEU A 121 -11.29 15.39 10.34
C LEU A 121 -11.99 16.37 9.39
N PRO A 122 -13.19 16.87 9.74
CA PRO A 122 -13.97 17.74 8.87
C PRO A 122 -13.22 19.00 8.44
N GLY A 123 -12.46 19.63 9.35
CA GLY A 123 -11.65 20.82 9.06
C GLY A 123 -10.53 20.58 8.04
N LYS A 124 -10.13 19.34 7.81
CA LYS A 124 -9.19 18.95 6.77
C LYS A 124 -9.86 18.26 5.57
N ARG A 125 -11.19 18.12 5.58
CA ARG A 125 -11.96 17.34 4.60
C ARG A 125 -11.47 15.91 4.48
N ILE A 126 -11.16 15.27 5.61
CA ILE A 126 -10.71 13.87 5.70
C ILE A 126 -11.80 13.03 6.35
N ILE A 127 -12.20 11.99 5.66
CA ILE A 127 -13.02 10.89 6.17
C ILE A 127 -12.11 9.69 6.27
N VAL A 128 -12.09 9.03 7.43
CA VAL A 128 -11.32 7.80 7.62
C VAL A 128 -12.19 6.62 7.24
N GLY A 129 -11.69 5.78 6.35
CA GLY A 129 -12.38 4.59 5.86
C GLY A 129 -11.49 3.35 5.90
N PRO A 130 -12.09 2.16 5.84
CA PRO A 130 -11.33 0.92 5.80
C PRO A 130 -10.61 0.73 4.47
N PRO A 131 -9.64 -0.22 4.40
CA PRO A 131 -8.99 -0.60 3.16
C PRO A 131 -9.99 -1.05 2.09
N ILE A 132 -9.62 -0.86 0.82
CA ILE A 132 -10.36 -1.39 -0.32
C ILE A 132 -9.64 -2.65 -0.77
N LEU A 133 -10.29 -3.81 -0.60
CA LEU A 133 -9.70 -5.10 -0.90
C LEU A 133 -10.15 -5.63 -2.26
N ARG A 134 -9.31 -6.46 -2.88
CA ARG A 134 -9.61 -7.13 -4.15
C ARG A 134 -10.79 -8.10 -3.97
N LYS A 135 -11.74 -8.09 -4.92
CA LYS A 135 -12.94 -8.94 -4.89
C LYS A 135 -12.61 -10.43 -4.72
N GLN A 136 -11.55 -10.89 -5.35
CA GLN A 136 -11.11 -12.29 -5.31
C GLN A 136 -10.79 -12.77 -3.87
N LEU A 137 -10.36 -11.85 -2.99
CA LEU A 137 -10.04 -12.18 -1.61
C LEU A 137 -11.24 -12.72 -0.83
N PHE A 138 -12.44 -12.19 -1.09
CA PHE A 138 -13.66 -12.56 -0.37
C PHE A 138 -14.14 -14.00 -0.65
N SER A 139 -13.68 -14.61 -1.73
CA SER A 139 -13.97 -16.02 -2.05
C SER A 139 -12.96 -17.01 -1.48
N LEU A 140 -11.86 -16.52 -0.85
CA LEU A 140 -10.82 -17.37 -0.30
C LEU A 140 -11.10 -17.72 1.16
N THR A 141 -10.86 -18.99 1.49
CA THR A 141 -10.87 -19.46 2.87
C THR A 141 -9.43 -19.61 3.37
N ALA A 142 -9.11 -18.96 4.48
CA ALA A 142 -7.80 -19.05 5.08
C ALA A 142 -7.57 -20.46 5.67
N ASN A 143 -6.47 -21.10 5.27
CA ASN A 143 -6.04 -22.37 5.90
C ASN A 143 -5.46 -22.06 7.30
N PRO A 144 -6.01 -22.60 8.39
CA PRO A 144 -5.48 -22.39 9.73
C PRO A 144 -4.15 -23.13 9.97
N ASN A 145 -3.87 -24.18 9.20
CA ASN A 145 -2.75 -25.11 9.38
C ASN A 145 -1.74 -25.01 8.21
N GLY A 146 -1.47 -23.81 7.73
CA GLY A 146 -0.46 -23.62 6.68
C GLY A 146 0.92 -24.11 7.12
N ASP A 147 1.64 -24.81 6.23
CA ASP A 147 2.94 -25.43 6.50
C ASP A 147 4.12 -24.67 5.88
N PHE A 148 3.88 -23.51 5.28
CA PHE A 148 4.91 -22.66 4.66
C PHE A 148 4.73 -21.19 4.99
N THR A 149 5.80 -20.42 4.83
CA THR A 149 5.81 -18.96 4.88
C THR A 149 5.83 -18.40 3.46
N LEU A 150 4.88 -17.50 3.19
CA LEU A 150 4.82 -16.76 1.94
C LEU A 150 5.68 -15.50 2.04
N VAL A 151 6.57 -15.30 1.07
CA VAL A 151 7.45 -14.12 0.99
C VAL A 151 7.11 -13.30 -0.26
N TYR A 152 6.96 -12.00 -0.12
CA TYR A 152 6.82 -11.06 -1.23
C TYR A 152 7.94 -10.04 -1.22
N LEU A 153 8.74 -10.05 -2.28
CA LEU A 153 9.81 -9.07 -2.51
C LEU A 153 9.39 -8.11 -3.61
N LEU A 154 9.26 -6.83 -3.27
CA LEU A 154 9.02 -5.79 -4.28
C LEU A 154 10.16 -5.76 -5.31
N ASN A 155 11.41 -5.97 -4.85
CA ASN A 155 12.61 -5.95 -5.67
C ASN A 155 13.40 -7.24 -5.50
N HIS A 156 13.84 -7.85 -6.60
CA HIS A 156 14.65 -9.07 -6.57
C HIS A 156 16.03 -8.90 -5.89
N GLY A 157 16.49 -7.66 -5.68
CA GLY A 157 17.73 -7.38 -4.97
C GLY A 157 17.80 -7.87 -3.51
N TYR A 158 16.66 -8.24 -2.92
CA TYR A 158 16.59 -8.84 -1.58
C TYR A 158 16.61 -10.37 -1.59
N ALA A 159 16.57 -11.02 -2.77
CA ALA A 159 16.50 -12.48 -2.88
C ALA A 159 17.70 -13.18 -2.20
N GLU A 160 18.89 -12.58 -2.26
CA GLU A 160 20.11 -13.12 -1.62
C GLU A 160 19.95 -13.25 -0.09
N GLN A 161 19.26 -12.31 0.56
CA GLN A 161 19.01 -12.39 2.00
C GLN A 161 18.10 -13.58 2.34
N ILE A 162 17.07 -13.82 1.53
CA ILE A 162 16.16 -14.96 1.68
C ILE A 162 16.90 -16.27 1.44
N ILE A 163 17.74 -16.37 0.41
CA ILE A 163 18.57 -17.53 0.11
C ILE A 163 19.51 -17.83 1.28
N ALA A 164 20.23 -16.83 1.76
CA ALA A 164 21.17 -17.00 2.86
C ALA A 164 20.49 -17.43 4.16
N TRP A 165 19.31 -16.88 4.46
CA TRP A 165 18.54 -17.29 5.64
C TRP A 165 17.98 -18.71 5.50
N SER A 166 17.37 -19.04 4.34
CA SER A 166 16.81 -20.36 4.06
C SER A 166 17.86 -21.48 4.14
N ALA A 167 19.07 -21.22 3.68
CA ALA A 167 20.16 -22.20 3.78
C ALA A 167 20.53 -22.58 5.23
N LYS A 168 20.34 -21.64 6.17
CA LYS A 168 20.57 -21.88 7.61
C LYS A 168 19.33 -22.47 8.31
N ASN A 169 18.17 -22.38 7.69
CA ASN A 169 16.88 -22.80 8.25
C ASN A 169 16.12 -23.74 7.29
N PRO A 170 16.70 -24.91 6.93
CA PRO A 170 16.15 -25.81 5.92
C PRO A 170 14.81 -26.44 6.32
N GLN A 171 14.44 -26.40 7.61
CA GLN A 171 13.16 -26.88 8.14
C GLN A 171 11.98 -25.93 7.83
N THR A 172 12.27 -24.66 7.47
CA THR A 172 11.23 -23.65 7.18
C THR A 172 11.00 -23.57 5.69
N LYS A 173 9.81 -23.98 5.24
CA LYS A 173 9.42 -23.88 3.83
C LYS A 173 9.09 -22.44 3.47
N LEU A 174 9.71 -21.91 2.42
CA LEU A 174 9.49 -20.56 1.88
C LEU A 174 9.02 -20.63 0.44
N HIS A 175 7.95 -19.90 0.12
CA HIS A 175 7.53 -19.58 -1.23
C HIS A 175 7.68 -18.07 -1.45
N CYS A 176 8.60 -17.68 -2.33
CA CYS A 176 9.02 -16.30 -2.51
C CYS A 176 8.59 -15.75 -3.88
N PHE A 177 7.69 -14.78 -3.88
CA PHE A 177 7.33 -14.02 -5.08
C PHE A 177 8.27 -12.82 -5.24
N TYR A 178 8.79 -12.63 -6.47
CA TYR A 178 9.72 -11.53 -6.76
C TYR A 178 9.60 -11.03 -8.20
N ASP A 179 9.93 -9.75 -8.39
CA ASP A 179 10.01 -9.15 -9.73
C ASP A 179 11.44 -9.26 -10.26
N LYS A 180 11.74 -10.41 -10.89
CA LYS A 180 13.02 -10.62 -11.56
C LYS A 180 12.79 -10.79 -13.06
N PRO A 181 13.36 -9.89 -13.89
CA PRO A 181 13.26 -10.00 -15.36
C PRO A 181 13.80 -11.36 -15.84
N GLY A 182 13.07 -11.99 -16.75
CA GLY A 182 13.46 -13.30 -17.33
C GLY A 182 13.33 -14.49 -16.39
N ALA A 183 12.83 -14.32 -15.15
CA ALA A 183 12.60 -15.45 -14.27
C ALA A 183 11.50 -16.37 -14.80
N PRO A 184 11.64 -17.72 -14.64
CA PRO A 184 10.57 -18.66 -14.94
C PRO A 184 9.37 -18.45 -14.02
N ALA A 185 8.21 -19.00 -14.41
CA ALA A 185 6.98 -18.90 -13.60
C ALA A 185 7.19 -19.47 -12.19
N GLU A 186 7.99 -20.51 -12.07
CA GLU A 186 8.38 -21.15 -10.82
C GLU A 186 9.80 -21.72 -10.91
N PHE A 187 10.57 -21.59 -9.83
CA PHE A 187 11.93 -22.11 -9.72
C PHE A 187 12.21 -22.60 -8.32
N GLN A 188 12.40 -23.90 -8.17
CA GLN A 188 12.82 -24.51 -6.90
C GLN A 188 14.33 -24.29 -6.72
N HIS A 189 14.69 -23.41 -5.78
CA HIS A 189 16.09 -23.11 -5.46
C HIS A 189 16.72 -24.16 -4.54
N SER A 190 15.93 -24.63 -3.55
CA SER A 190 16.30 -25.69 -2.62
C SER A 190 15.05 -26.48 -2.19
N PRO A 191 15.18 -27.59 -1.44
CA PRO A 191 14.00 -28.31 -0.92
C PRO A 191 13.06 -27.45 -0.07
N SER A 192 13.58 -26.37 0.56
CA SER A 192 12.82 -25.46 1.43
C SER A 192 12.54 -24.09 0.81
N LEU A 193 13.04 -23.78 -0.39
CA LEU A 193 12.86 -22.45 -1.00
C LEU A 193 12.46 -22.55 -2.47
N THR A 194 11.26 -22.07 -2.78
CA THR A 194 10.75 -21.94 -4.14
C THR A 194 10.50 -20.49 -4.48
N PHE A 195 11.03 -20.01 -5.61
CA PHE A 195 10.75 -18.70 -6.17
C PHE A 195 9.60 -18.75 -7.18
N HIS A 196 8.78 -17.72 -7.19
CA HIS A 196 7.69 -17.53 -8.13
C HIS A 196 7.80 -16.17 -8.81
N LYS A 197 7.53 -16.14 -10.12
CA LYS A 197 7.29 -14.89 -10.82
C LYS A 197 6.01 -14.24 -10.28
N LEU A 198 5.94 -12.90 -10.30
CA LEU A 198 4.75 -12.17 -9.86
C LEU A 198 3.50 -12.64 -10.62
N ASP A 199 2.54 -13.11 -9.86
CA ASP A 199 1.20 -13.51 -10.29
C ASP A 199 0.23 -13.19 -9.15
N GLY A 200 -0.62 -12.20 -9.36
CA GLY A 200 -1.48 -11.68 -8.31
C GLY A 200 -2.55 -12.67 -7.85
N GLU A 201 -3.04 -13.54 -8.73
CA GLU A 201 -4.05 -14.55 -8.36
C GLU A 201 -3.41 -15.70 -7.58
N LYS A 202 -2.28 -16.23 -8.09
CA LYS A 202 -1.50 -17.26 -7.39
C LYS A 202 -1.04 -16.77 -6.02
N PHE A 203 -0.58 -15.52 -5.94
CA PHE A 203 -0.14 -14.92 -4.68
C PHE A 203 -1.26 -14.89 -3.63
N LEU A 204 -2.48 -14.46 -4.00
CA LEU A 204 -3.63 -14.46 -3.08
C LEU A 204 -4.01 -15.85 -2.60
N LYS A 205 -4.06 -16.84 -3.51
CA LYS A 205 -4.35 -18.23 -3.16
C LYS A 205 -3.31 -18.78 -2.18
N MET A 206 -2.04 -18.47 -2.42
CA MET A 206 -0.95 -18.90 -1.54
C MET A 206 -0.97 -18.12 -0.21
N MET A 207 -1.37 -16.85 -0.19
CA MET A 207 -1.56 -16.10 1.05
C MET A 207 -2.66 -16.73 1.92
N ALA A 208 -3.77 -17.17 1.33
CA ALA A 208 -4.79 -17.88 2.08
C ALA A 208 -4.29 -19.23 2.64
N ALA A 209 -3.39 -19.90 1.94
CA ALA A 209 -2.87 -21.23 2.31
C ALA A 209 -1.68 -21.19 3.28
N CYS A 210 -0.88 -20.12 3.34
CA CYS A 210 0.33 -20.03 4.14
C CYS A 210 0.06 -19.93 5.65
N ARG A 211 1.12 -20.10 6.46
CA ARG A 211 1.10 -19.84 7.91
C ARG A 211 1.35 -18.36 8.20
N HIS A 212 2.44 -17.80 7.66
CA HIS A 212 2.85 -16.42 7.85
C HIS A 212 3.11 -15.74 6.52
N VAL A 213 2.99 -14.40 6.50
CA VAL A 213 3.33 -13.57 5.34
C VAL A 213 4.50 -12.66 5.67
N VAL A 214 5.56 -12.72 4.85
CA VAL A 214 6.70 -11.80 4.89
C VAL A 214 6.59 -10.85 3.71
N CYS A 215 6.53 -9.53 3.93
CA CYS A 215 6.40 -8.59 2.83
C CYS A 215 7.05 -7.23 3.11
N THR A 216 7.14 -6.40 2.08
CA THR A 216 7.74 -5.05 2.14
C THR A 216 6.81 -3.98 2.71
N ALA A 217 5.78 -4.35 3.47
CA ALA A 217 4.84 -3.44 4.12
C ALA A 217 4.06 -2.52 3.15
N GLY A 218 3.72 -3.02 1.95
CA GLY A 218 2.72 -2.37 1.09
C GLY A 218 1.34 -2.46 1.74
N PHE A 219 0.60 -1.34 1.81
CA PHE A 219 -0.67 -1.24 2.52
C PHE A 219 -1.70 -2.29 2.08
N GLU A 220 -1.80 -2.56 0.77
CA GLU A 220 -2.74 -3.54 0.23
C GLU A 220 -2.42 -4.97 0.72
N SER A 221 -1.16 -5.42 0.59
CA SER A 221 -0.76 -6.76 1.04
C SER A 221 -0.92 -6.94 2.55
N VAL A 222 -0.66 -5.88 3.33
CA VAL A 222 -0.88 -5.87 4.79
C VAL A 222 -2.36 -6.04 5.09
N SER A 223 -3.23 -5.30 4.41
CA SER A 223 -4.68 -5.34 4.60
C SER A 223 -5.28 -6.70 4.19
N GLU A 224 -4.79 -7.28 3.10
CA GLU A 224 -5.22 -8.60 2.62
C GLU A 224 -4.82 -9.73 3.58
N ALA A 225 -3.60 -9.68 4.11
CA ALA A 225 -3.14 -10.61 5.12
C ALA A 225 -3.95 -10.49 6.42
N ALA A 226 -4.24 -9.27 6.86
CA ALA A 226 -5.10 -9.01 8.02
C ALA A 226 -6.51 -9.58 7.85
N TRP A 227 -7.12 -9.43 6.65
CA TRP A 227 -8.42 -10.03 6.33
C TRP A 227 -8.41 -11.55 6.45
N LEU A 228 -7.33 -12.18 5.97
CA LEU A 228 -7.15 -13.64 6.05
C LEU A 228 -6.67 -14.11 7.43
N GLY A 229 -6.41 -13.21 8.37
CA GLY A 229 -5.90 -13.52 9.69
C GLY A 229 -4.46 -14.06 9.68
N LYS A 230 -3.66 -13.66 8.67
CA LYS A 230 -2.27 -14.10 8.52
C LYS A 230 -1.31 -13.13 9.22
N PRO A 231 -0.52 -13.61 10.19
CA PRO A 231 0.49 -12.79 10.84
C PRO A 231 1.57 -12.33 9.86
N LEU A 232 2.07 -11.11 10.08
CA LEU A 232 2.96 -10.42 9.16
C LEU A 232 4.37 -10.24 9.72
N PHE A 233 5.36 -10.51 8.90
CA PHE A 233 6.74 -10.09 9.11
C PHE A 233 7.07 -9.02 8.06
N LEU A 234 7.29 -7.79 8.49
CA LEU A 234 7.31 -6.60 7.66
C LEU A 234 8.72 -6.06 7.51
N VAL A 235 9.24 -6.05 6.29
CA VAL A 235 10.58 -5.54 5.97
C VAL A 235 10.46 -4.43 4.92
N PRO A 236 10.32 -3.16 5.36
CA PRO A 236 10.22 -2.04 4.44
C PRO A 236 11.42 -1.92 3.51
N VAL A 237 11.17 -1.54 2.26
CA VAL A 237 12.24 -1.19 1.32
C VAL A 237 13.06 -0.02 1.88
N GLU A 238 14.37 -0.07 1.75
CA GLU A 238 15.27 0.98 2.22
C GLU A 238 14.89 2.35 1.62
N ASN A 239 14.83 3.36 2.48
CA ASN A 239 14.45 4.74 2.15
C ASN A 239 13.01 4.91 1.60
N HIS A 240 12.16 3.89 1.71
CA HIS A 240 10.75 3.98 1.35
C HIS A 240 9.92 4.38 2.57
N VAL A 241 9.76 5.68 2.78
CA VAL A 241 9.13 6.25 4.00
C VAL A 241 7.74 5.70 4.25
N GLU A 242 6.90 5.59 3.21
CA GLU A 242 5.55 5.05 3.33
C GLU A 242 5.57 3.63 3.90
N GLN A 243 6.41 2.74 3.36
CA GLN A 243 6.50 1.35 3.84
C GLN A 243 7.05 1.27 5.27
N GLN A 244 8.01 2.14 5.63
CA GLN A 244 8.52 2.21 7.01
C GLN A 244 7.40 2.58 7.99
N VAL A 245 6.58 3.54 7.64
CA VAL A 245 5.45 3.95 8.48
C VAL A 245 4.35 2.89 8.49
N ASN A 246 4.03 2.27 7.36
CA ASN A 246 3.06 1.17 7.29
C ASN A 246 3.48 -0.02 8.16
N ALA A 247 4.78 -0.35 8.20
CA ALA A 247 5.28 -1.43 9.04
C ALA A 247 5.11 -1.12 10.54
N ILE A 248 5.41 0.14 10.94
CA ILE A 248 5.22 0.60 12.32
C ILE A 248 3.73 0.60 12.68
N ASP A 249 2.87 1.11 11.79
CA ASP A 249 1.42 1.15 11.98
C ASP A 249 0.82 -0.25 12.15
N ALA A 250 1.19 -1.17 11.27
CA ALA A 250 0.76 -2.57 11.34
C ALA A 250 1.25 -3.27 12.63
N GLN A 251 2.48 -3.00 13.07
CA GLN A 251 3.00 -3.52 14.34
C GLN A 251 2.25 -2.91 15.52
N GLN A 252 1.96 -1.61 15.54
CA GLN A 252 1.17 -0.96 16.59
C GLN A 252 -0.27 -1.48 16.62
N PHE A 253 -0.82 -1.82 15.47
CA PHE A 253 -2.14 -2.46 15.36
C PHE A 253 -2.12 -3.94 15.81
N GLY A 254 -0.95 -4.52 16.02
CA GLY A 254 -0.79 -5.88 16.55
C GLY A 254 -0.93 -6.99 15.50
N ILE A 255 -0.75 -6.69 14.21
CA ILE A 255 -0.87 -7.69 13.13
C ILE A 255 0.46 -8.21 12.61
N GLY A 256 1.59 -7.73 13.14
CA GLY A 256 2.89 -8.21 12.70
C GLY A 256 4.07 -7.63 13.46
N ILE A 257 5.26 -8.03 13.01
CA ILE A 257 6.57 -7.57 13.49
C ILE A 257 7.25 -6.78 12.36
N ALA A 258 7.77 -5.59 12.68
CA ALA A 258 8.53 -4.76 11.75
C ALA A 258 10.04 -4.96 11.96
N GLU A 259 10.76 -5.27 10.87
CA GLU A 259 12.20 -5.51 10.86
C GLU A 259 12.90 -4.72 9.75
N LYS A 260 14.23 -4.57 9.88
CA LYS A 260 15.04 -3.79 8.91
C LYS A 260 15.61 -4.63 7.77
N SER A 261 15.58 -5.95 7.88
CA SER A 261 16.15 -6.89 6.91
C SER A 261 15.34 -8.17 6.84
N PHE A 262 15.52 -8.94 5.78
CA PHE A 262 14.94 -10.26 5.62
C PHE A 262 15.70 -11.34 6.41
N ASN A 263 16.21 -10.98 7.61
CA ASN A 263 16.58 -11.96 8.62
C ASN A 263 15.32 -12.38 9.39
N LEU A 264 14.83 -13.59 9.11
CA LEU A 264 13.55 -14.06 9.62
C LEU A 264 13.69 -14.82 10.96
N ASP A 265 14.74 -14.60 11.74
CA ASP A 265 14.97 -15.30 13.01
C ASP A 265 13.82 -15.10 14.02
N ARG A 266 13.18 -13.94 13.97
CA ARG A 266 12.02 -13.61 14.80
C ARG A 266 10.67 -14.11 14.26
N LEU A 267 10.67 -14.87 13.16
CA LEU A 267 9.43 -15.39 12.57
C LEU A 267 8.65 -16.27 13.57
N ALA A 268 9.37 -16.99 14.45
CA ALA A 268 8.78 -17.82 15.50
C ALA A 268 8.06 -17.03 16.61
N GLU A 269 8.25 -15.71 16.70
CA GLU A 269 7.53 -14.85 17.66
C GLU A 269 6.12 -14.50 17.17
N LEU A 270 5.83 -14.72 15.88
CA LEU A 270 4.51 -14.49 15.33
C LEU A 270 3.52 -15.55 15.84
N PRO A 271 2.27 -15.15 16.14
CA PRO A 271 1.22 -16.13 16.47
C PRO A 271 0.88 -16.99 15.24
N ASP A 272 0.20 -18.10 15.44
CA ASP A 272 -0.25 -18.95 14.33
C ASP A 272 -1.36 -18.26 13.51
N ARG A 273 -2.17 -17.39 14.15
CA ARG A 273 -3.28 -16.69 13.52
C ARG A 273 -3.60 -15.39 14.24
N LEU A 274 -4.08 -14.40 13.48
CA LEU A 274 -4.61 -13.14 14.01
C LEU A 274 -6.14 -13.22 14.18
N PRO A 275 -6.69 -12.55 15.20
CA PRO A 275 -8.13 -12.32 15.29
C PRO A 275 -8.59 -11.40 14.15
N THR A 276 -9.67 -11.72 13.48
CA THR A 276 -10.14 -11.00 12.27
C THR A 276 -11.43 -10.21 12.50
N GLU A 277 -12.12 -10.44 13.61
CA GLU A 277 -13.48 -9.97 13.83
C GLU A 277 -13.57 -8.43 13.79
N LYS A 278 -12.70 -7.74 14.51
CA LYS A 278 -12.66 -6.27 14.55
C LYS A 278 -12.30 -5.67 13.19
N PHE A 279 -11.33 -6.27 12.51
CA PHE A 279 -10.90 -5.80 11.19
C PHE A 279 -11.99 -6.02 10.14
N ARG A 280 -12.69 -7.15 10.18
CA ARG A 280 -13.82 -7.44 9.28
C ARG A 280 -14.99 -6.50 9.53
N ALA A 281 -15.36 -6.29 10.78
CA ALA A 281 -16.39 -5.32 11.14
C ALA A 281 -16.08 -3.90 10.67
N TRP A 282 -14.78 -3.51 10.72
CA TRP A 282 -14.33 -2.24 10.16
C TRP A 282 -14.47 -2.22 8.63
N LEU A 283 -14.11 -3.31 7.93
CA LEU A 283 -14.26 -3.42 6.49
C LEU A 283 -15.71 -3.37 6.00
N ASP A 284 -16.66 -3.89 6.77
CA ASP A 284 -18.08 -3.84 6.44
C ASP A 284 -18.61 -2.41 6.33
N ARG A 285 -17.90 -1.42 6.92
CA ARG A 285 -18.24 0.00 6.81
C ARG A 285 -17.72 0.68 5.53
N ALA A 286 -17.02 -0.04 4.64
CA ALA A 286 -16.44 0.57 3.43
C ALA A 286 -17.47 1.27 2.53
N PRO A 287 -18.67 0.69 2.24
CA PRO A 287 -19.69 1.38 1.45
C PRO A 287 -20.17 2.68 2.13
N GLU A 288 -20.47 2.64 3.43
CA GLU A 288 -20.90 3.80 4.21
C GLU A 288 -19.89 4.94 4.10
N LYS A 289 -18.59 4.65 4.35
CA LYS A 289 -17.51 5.64 4.33
C LYS A 289 -17.26 6.20 2.93
N LEU A 290 -17.37 5.39 1.90
CA LEU A 290 -17.25 5.85 0.51
C LEU A 290 -18.41 6.79 0.16
N PHE A 291 -19.66 6.42 0.46
CA PHE A 291 -20.84 7.27 0.21
C PHE A 291 -20.75 8.59 1.01
N GLN A 292 -20.34 8.55 2.26
CA GLN A 292 -20.10 9.73 3.08
C GLN A 292 -19.08 10.67 2.41
N ALA A 293 -17.98 10.13 1.85
CA ALA A 293 -16.96 10.91 1.16
C ALA A 293 -17.51 11.54 -0.14
N ILE A 294 -18.33 10.83 -0.89
CA ILE A 294 -19.01 11.32 -2.11
C ILE A 294 -19.94 12.48 -1.76
N GLU A 295 -20.85 12.29 -0.81
CA GLU A 295 -21.78 13.33 -0.37
C GLU A 295 -21.07 14.59 0.13
N GLN A 296 -20.02 14.41 0.93
CA GLN A 296 -19.23 15.53 1.43
C GLN A 296 -18.50 16.27 0.28
N ALA A 297 -18.03 15.54 -0.74
CA ALA A 297 -17.38 16.16 -1.91
C ALA A 297 -18.37 17.01 -2.71
N VAL A 298 -19.61 16.56 -2.88
CA VAL A 298 -20.69 17.30 -3.53
C VAL A 298 -21.05 18.56 -2.74
N LYS A 299 -21.25 18.43 -1.41
CA LYS A 299 -21.54 19.57 -0.53
C LYS A 299 -20.43 20.62 -0.54
N ASN A 300 -19.16 20.20 -0.49
CA ASN A 300 -18.00 21.11 -0.52
C ASN A 300 -17.81 21.85 -1.85
N LYS A 301 -18.44 21.39 -2.93
CA LYS A 301 -18.42 22.11 -4.23
C LYS A 301 -19.50 23.16 -4.30
N ALA A 302 -20.64 22.95 -3.65
CA ALA A 302 -21.77 23.87 -3.66
C ALA A 302 -21.54 25.10 -2.76
N SER A 303 -20.62 25.01 -1.80
CA SER A 303 -20.15 26.11 -0.93
C SER A 303 -18.92 26.79 -1.51
#